data_15384d6afac791ab50ec0ac5f0005c4b
#
_entry.id   15384d6afac791ab50ec0ac5f0005c4b
#
_cell.length_a   1.000
_cell.length_b   1.000
_cell.length_c   1.000
_cell.angle_alpha   90.00
_cell.angle_beta   90.00
_cell.angle_gamma   90.00
#
_symmetry.space_group_name_H-M   'P 1'
#
loop_
_entity.id
_entity.type
_entity.pdbx_description
1 polymer ?
#
loop_
_entity_poly.entity_id
_entity_poly.type
_entity_poly.pdbx_seq_one_letter_code
_entity_poly.pdbx_strand_id
1 'polypeptide(L)'
;MSPKNQRKRPGSVGGPVLEGITLQEASLSYLDDELRCERSLVRDASLPHTRASGVVFDTCELRRAAFEGSVLRGLRLLDSRLEKCNASNAEWDNVHLRRIEFLGCRLTGLSLINANGSDVLFKDCKAEFLRCEGSKWTNVRFENCLLTDADFRRTTLDRAAFIHCDLRNVDFEHAKLGSLDLRDSTLDGARIEPSQFPGLTIDPLQALALIRALGATVV
;
A
#
# COMPACT_ATOMS: atom_id res chain seq x y z
N MET A 1 34.11 13.84 18.09
CA MET A 1 33.29 12.71 17.60
C MET A 1 31.82 13.05 17.90
N SER A 2 31.08 13.55 16.93
CA SER A 2 29.66 13.88 17.11
C SER A 2 28.82 12.59 17.15
N PRO A 3 27.77 12.52 17.98
CA PRO A 3 26.93 11.33 18.07
C PRO A 3 26.24 11.08 16.72
N LYS A 4 26.34 9.83 16.26
CA LYS A 4 25.69 9.33 15.05
C LYS A 4 24.19 9.65 15.11
N ASN A 5 23.76 10.50 14.21
CA ASN A 5 22.35 10.80 13.97
C ASN A 5 21.66 9.54 13.38
N GLN A 6 21.34 8.58 14.25
CA GLN A 6 20.47 7.47 13.87
C GLN A 6 19.09 8.07 13.65
N ARG A 7 18.79 8.44 12.41
CA ARG A 7 17.40 8.75 12.03
C ARG A 7 16.57 7.53 12.42
N LYS A 8 15.68 7.72 13.38
CA LYS A 8 14.73 6.67 13.80
C LYS A 8 14.00 6.16 12.56
N ARG A 9 13.82 4.84 12.46
CA ARG A 9 12.93 4.26 11.44
C ARG A 9 11.57 4.95 11.56
N PRO A 10 10.83 5.14 10.42
CA PRO A 10 9.45 5.61 10.51
C PRO A 10 8.71 4.83 11.59
N GLY A 11 7.99 5.52 12.46
CA GLY A 11 7.29 4.91 13.59
C GLY A 11 6.35 3.80 13.15
N SER A 12 5.79 3.08 14.10
CA SER A 12 4.75 2.10 13.80
C SER A 12 3.57 2.80 13.13
N VAL A 13 3.04 2.18 12.07
CA VAL A 13 1.77 2.58 11.49
C VAL A 13 0.68 2.35 12.53
N GLY A 14 -0.18 3.33 12.76
CA GLY A 14 -1.35 3.16 13.61
C GLY A 14 -2.31 2.14 12.98
N GLY A 15 -2.39 0.95 13.55
CA GLY A 15 -3.31 -0.10 13.07
C GLY A 15 -4.78 0.23 13.33
N PRO A 16 -5.70 -0.56 12.73
CA PRO A 16 -7.13 -0.43 13.00
C PRO A 16 -7.42 -0.67 14.48
N VAL A 17 -8.35 0.09 15.02
CA VAL A 17 -8.78 -0.06 16.42
C VAL A 17 -9.84 -1.16 16.47
N LEU A 18 -9.40 -2.42 16.49
CA LEU A 18 -10.27 -3.61 16.56
C LEU A 18 -10.23 -4.31 17.93
N GLU A 19 -9.24 -3.99 18.76
CA GLU A 19 -9.12 -4.58 20.10
C GLU A 19 -10.27 -4.12 21.00
N GLY A 20 -10.90 -5.09 21.67
CA GLY A 20 -12.04 -4.82 22.56
C GLY A 20 -13.37 -4.56 21.84
N ILE A 21 -13.41 -4.60 20.51
CA ILE A 21 -14.65 -4.45 19.73
C ILE A 21 -15.20 -5.85 19.41
N THR A 22 -16.45 -6.08 19.74
CA THR A 22 -17.17 -7.26 19.26
C THR A 22 -17.65 -7.02 17.83
N LEU A 23 -17.08 -7.77 16.89
CA LEU A 23 -17.52 -7.75 15.50
C LEU A 23 -18.69 -8.73 15.32
N GLN A 24 -19.71 -8.31 14.56
CA GLN A 24 -20.83 -9.17 14.19
C GLN A 24 -20.52 -9.88 12.88
N GLU A 25 -20.82 -11.17 12.78
CA GLU A 25 -20.68 -11.89 11.53
C GLU A 25 -21.66 -11.33 10.49
N ALA A 26 -21.13 -10.97 9.32
CA ALA A 26 -21.91 -10.49 8.20
C ALA A 26 -21.62 -11.33 6.96
N SER A 27 -22.67 -11.70 6.24
CA SER A 27 -22.55 -12.37 4.94
C SER A 27 -22.76 -11.32 3.85
N LEU A 28 -21.76 -11.18 2.96
CA LEU A 28 -21.86 -10.30 1.80
C LEU A 28 -21.82 -11.16 0.53
N SER A 29 -22.94 -11.15 -0.20
CA SER A 29 -23.06 -11.82 -1.49
C SER A 29 -23.09 -10.84 -2.68
N TYR A 30 -23.25 -9.56 -2.42
CA TYR A 30 -23.22 -8.46 -3.39
C TYR A 30 -22.86 -7.15 -2.68
N LEU A 31 -22.50 -6.14 -3.45
CA LEU A 31 -22.31 -4.77 -2.98
C LEU A 31 -23.23 -3.85 -3.79
N ASP A 32 -24.11 -3.14 -3.10
CA ASP A 32 -24.88 -2.04 -3.67
C ASP A 32 -24.12 -0.72 -3.52
N ASP A 33 -24.54 0.28 -4.29
CA ASP A 33 -24.07 1.65 -4.13
C ASP A 33 -24.39 2.13 -2.70
N GLU A 34 -23.45 2.87 -2.12
CA GLU A 34 -23.54 3.45 -0.78
C GLU A 34 -23.68 2.42 0.37
N LEU A 35 -23.45 1.12 0.09
CA LEU A 35 -23.46 0.11 1.15
C LEU A 35 -22.54 0.50 2.30
N ARG A 36 -23.04 0.41 3.53
CA ARG A 36 -22.25 0.57 4.74
C ARG A 36 -22.20 -0.73 5.52
N CYS A 37 -20.98 -1.20 5.74
CA CYS A 37 -20.70 -2.34 6.60
C CYS A 37 -19.90 -1.84 7.79
N GLU A 38 -20.43 -1.95 8.98
CA GLU A 38 -19.83 -1.42 10.21
C GLU A 38 -19.70 -2.51 11.27
N ARG A 39 -18.58 -2.50 12.01
CA ARG A 39 -18.29 -3.44 13.11
C ARG A 39 -18.57 -4.90 12.75
N SER A 40 -18.13 -5.29 11.57
CA SER A 40 -18.49 -6.57 10.98
C SER A 40 -17.29 -7.45 10.71
N LEU A 41 -17.47 -8.75 10.92
CA LEU A 41 -16.58 -9.79 10.46
C LEU A 41 -17.17 -10.44 9.21
N VAL A 42 -16.55 -10.22 8.08
CA VAL A 42 -16.94 -10.78 6.78
C VAL A 42 -15.97 -11.88 6.42
N ARG A 43 -16.47 -13.09 6.21
CA ARG A 43 -15.66 -14.25 5.83
C ARG A 43 -16.09 -14.79 4.48
N ASP A 44 -15.10 -15.16 3.67
CA ASP A 44 -15.28 -15.90 2.41
C ASP A 44 -16.29 -15.27 1.43
N ALA A 45 -16.47 -13.93 1.51
CA ALA A 45 -17.34 -13.22 0.59
C ALA A 45 -16.81 -13.32 -0.84
N SER A 46 -17.69 -13.64 -1.78
CA SER A 46 -17.36 -13.75 -3.20
C SER A 46 -18.00 -12.60 -3.96
N LEU A 47 -17.20 -11.59 -4.28
CA LEU A 47 -17.61 -10.32 -4.88
C LEU A 47 -16.78 -9.99 -6.15
N PRO A 48 -16.43 -10.98 -7.00
CA PRO A 48 -15.63 -10.72 -8.18
C PRO A 48 -16.43 -9.88 -9.19
N HIS A 49 -15.72 -9.01 -9.91
CA HIS A 49 -16.27 -8.16 -10.98
C HIS A 49 -17.43 -7.27 -10.53
N THR A 50 -17.65 -7.12 -9.22
CA THR A 50 -18.71 -6.25 -8.68
C THR A 50 -18.41 -4.80 -9.04
N ARG A 51 -19.47 -4.05 -9.37
CA ARG A 51 -19.42 -2.61 -9.61
C ARG A 51 -20.32 -1.91 -8.60
N ALA A 52 -19.72 -1.01 -7.80
CA ALA A 52 -20.47 -0.22 -6.83
C ALA A 52 -19.75 1.10 -6.56
N SER A 53 -20.46 2.08 -6.03
CA SER A 53 -19.96 3.40 -5.69
C SER A 53 -20.28 3.74 -4.24
N GLY A 54 -19.37 4.45 -3.57
CA GLY A 54 -19.62 4.95 -2.21
C GLY A 54 -19.66 3.89 -1.11
N VAL A 55 -19.20 2.66 -1.38
CA VAL A 55 -19.15 1.58 -0.40
C VAL A 55 -18.24 1.97 0.78
N VAL A 56 -18.69 1.69 1.99
CA VAL A 56 -17.94 1.95 3.22
C VAL A 56 -17.80 0.68 4.06
N PHE A 57 -16.58 0.34 4.41
CA PHE A 57 -16.27 -0.61 5.47
C PHE A 57 -15.63 0.17 6.63
N ASP A 58 -16.28 0.20 7.78
CA ASP A 58 -15.80 0.88 8.97
C ASP A 58 -15.72 -0.08 10.15
N THR A 59 -14.53 -0.19 10.75
CA THR A 59 -14.30 -1.10 11.87
C THR A 59 -14.63 -2.55 11.50
N CYS A 60 -14.17 -2.97 10.32
CA CYS A 60 -14.47 -4.29 9.77
C CYS A 60 -13.22 -5.17 9.70
N GLU A 61 -13.45 -6.48 9.78
CA GLU A 61 -12.46 -7.48 9.44
C GLU A 61 -12.97 -8.33 8.28
N LEU A 62 -12.27 -8.24 7.13
CA LEU A 62 -12.60 -9.01 5.94
C LEU A 62 -11.56 -10.13 5.80
N ARG A 63 -11.99 -11.38 5.85
CA ARG A 63 -11.12 -12.54 5.74
C ARG A 63 -11.45 -13.36 4.50
N ARG A 64 -10.45 -13.58 3.65
CA ARG A 64 -10.55 -14.37 2.41
C ARG A 64 -11.67 -13.91 1.48
N ALA A 65 -11.99 -12.61 1.52
CA ALA A 65 -12.95 -12.04 0.59
C ALA A 65 -12.34 -11.86 -0.81
N ALA A 66 -13.10 -12.19 -1.84
CA ALA A 66 -12.72 -12.07 -3.25
C ALA A 66 -13.35 -10.83 -3.87
N PHE A 67 -12.50 -9.86 -4.26
CA PHE A 67 -12.86 -8.63 -4.97
C PHE A 67 -12.20 -8.57 -6.35
N GLU A 68 -11.78 -9.69 -6.89
CA GLU A 68 -11.06 -9.75 -8.16
C GLU A 68 -11.81 -9.04 -9.27
N GLY A 69 -11.14 -8.14 -10.00
CA GLY A 69 -11.73 -7.36 -11.10
C GLY A 69 -12.89 -6.45 -10.70
N SER A 70 -13.11 -6.21 -9.40
CA SER A 70 -14.17 -5.30 -8.94
C SER A 70 -13.84 -3.84 -9.29
N VAL A 71 -14.86 -3.02 -9.52
CA VAL A 71 -14.76 -1.59 -9.74
C VAL A 71 -15.52 -0.86 -8.64
N LEU A 72 -14.80 -0.37 -7.63
CA LEU A 72 -15.39 0.25 -6.44
C LEU A 72 -14.99 1.74 -6.39
N ARG A 73 -15.86 2.60 -6.90
CA ARG A 73 -15.61 4.04 -6.95
C ARG A 73 -15.90 4.71 -5.62
N GLY A 74 -14.95 5.51 -5.14
CA GLY A 74 -15.12 6.21 -3.88
C GLY A 74 -15.25 5.28 -2.67
N LEU A 75 -14.66 4.08 -2.76
CA LEU A 75 -14.56 3.12 -1.65
C LEU A 75 -13.90 3.79 -0.44
N ARG A 76 -14.43 3.54 0.72
CA ARG A 76 -13.85 3.99 1.99
C ARG A 76 -13.60 2.81 2.90
N LEU A 77 -12.36 2.64 3.29
CA LEU A 77 -11.95 1.66 4.30
C LEU A 77 -11.44 2.44 5.52
N LEU A 78 -12.07 2.25 6.65
CA LEU A 78 -11.78 2.96 7.89
C LEU A 78 -11.60 1.93 9.01
N ASP A 79 -10.54 2.06 9.80
CA ASP A 79 -10.29 1.21 10.95
C ASP A 79 -10.51 -0.30 10.68
N SER A 80 -10.04 -0.79 9.54
CA SER A 80 -10.41 -2.12 9.06
C SER A 80 -9.19 -2.95 8.67
N ARG A 81 -9.35 -4.27 8.71
CA ARG A 81 -8.34 -5.25 8.33
C ARG A 81 -8.85 -6.13 7.20
N LEU A 82 -8.00 -6.31 6.19
CA LEU A 82 -8.21 -7.28 5.11
C LEU A 82 -7.16 -8.37 5.23
N GLU A 83 -7.58 -9.60 5.52
CA GLU A 83 -6.69 -10.75 5.68
C GLU A 83 -6.92 -11.78 4.59
N LYS A 84 -5.86 -12.10 3.84
CA LYS A 84 -5.86 -13.10 2.75
C LYS A 84 -6.94 -12.83 1.69
N CYS A 85 -7.32 -11.57 1.50
CA CYS A 85 -8.26 -11.16 0.47
C CYS A 85 -7.61 -11.15 -0.91
N ASN A 86 -8.45 -11.29 -1.96
CA ASN A 86 -8.02 -11.18 -3.35
C ASN A 86 -8.67 -9.96 -4.01
N ALA A 87 -7.88 -8.94 -4.31
CA ALA A 87 -8.29 -7.77 -5.08
C ALA A 87 -7.46 -7.62 -6.37
N SER A 88 -7.04 -8.76 -6.95
CA SER A 88 -6.28 -8.74 -8.21
C SER A 88 -7.08 -8.07 -9.31
N ASN A 89 -6.41 -7.18 -10.07
CA ASN A 89 -6.99 -6.41 -11.17
C ASN A 89 -8.26 -5.61 -10.78
N ALA A 90 -8.46 -5.33 -9.51
CA ALA A 90 -9.55 -4.47 -9.08
C ALA A 90 -9.21 -2.99 -9.34
N GLU A 91 -10.24 -2.17 -9.58
CA GLU A 91 -10.15 -0.72 -9.77
C GLU A 91 -10.80 -0.03 -8.56
N TRP A 92 -9.98 0.37 -7.59
CA TRP A 92 -10.40 1.09 -6.40
C TRP A 92 -9.84 2.52 -6.42
N ASP A 93 -10.00 3.18 -7.55
CA ASP A 93 -9.49 4.53 -7.76
C ASP A 93 -10.22 5.54 -6.87
N ASN A 94 -9.50 6.59 -6.44
CA ASN A 94 -10.00 7.59 -5.49
C ASN A 94 -10.44 7.01 -4.14
N VAL A 95 -9.90 5.84 -3.75
CA VAL A 95 -10.22 5.22 -2.45
C VAL A 95 -9.70 6.07 -1.28
N HIS A 96 -10.43 6.04 -0.18
CA HIS A 96 -9.99 6.61 1.09
C HIS A 96 -9.67 5.50 2.10
N LEU A 97 -8.43 5.44 2.55
CA LEU A 97 -7.91 4.45 3.48
C LEU A 97 -7.45 5.15 4.77
N ARG A 98 -7.96 4.74 5.92
CA ARG A 98 -7.50 5.27 7.20
C ARG A 98 -7.39 4.17 8.25
N ARG A 99 -6.18 3.98 8.78
CA ARG A 99 -5.83 2.92 9.73
C ARG A 99 -6.24 1.53 9.21
N ILE A 100 -5.62 1.14 8.10
CA ILE A 100 -5.95 -0.09 7.38
C ILE A 100 -4.76 -1.05 7.40
N GLU A 101 -5.06 -2.32 7.56
CA GLU A 101 -4.09 -3.41 7.37
C GLU A 101 -4.53 -4.34 6.24
N PHE A 102 -3.63 -4.53 5.27
CA PHE A 102 -3.70 -5.60 4.27
C PHE A 102 -2.69 -6.68 4.65
N LEU A 103 -3.15 -7.85 5.05
CA LEU A 103 -2.31 -8.94 5.54
C LEU A 103 -2.42 -10.15 4.62
N GLY A 104 -1.31 -10.54 3.98
CA GLY A 104 -1.24 -11.70 3.11
C GLY A 104 -2.18 -11.63 1.91
N CYS A 105 -2.52 -10.43 1.45
CA CYS A 105 -3.47 -10.22 0.37
C CYS A 105 -2.83 -10.38 -1.00
N ARG A 106 -3.67 -10.77 -1.99
CA ARG A 106 -3.32 -10.74 -3.40
C ARG A 106 -3.88 -9.45 -4.01
N LEU A 107 -2.98 -8.56 -4.43
CA LEU A 107 -3.26 -7.22 -4.91
C LEU A 107 -2.62 -6.96 -6.28
N THR A 108 -2.24 -8.03 -7.00
CA THR A 108 -1.58 -7.94 -8.31
C THR A 108 -2.45 -7.16 -9.29
N GLY A 109 -1.93 -6.08 -9.87
CA GLY A 109 -2.65 -5.21 -10.80
C GLY A 109 -3.76 -4.35 -10.16
N LEU A 110 -3.86 -4.30 -8.83
CA LEU A 110 -4.82 -3.43 -8.15
C LEU A 110 -4.55 -1.96 -8.51
N SER A 111 -5.59 -1.24 -8.88
CA SER A 111 -5.53 0.21 -9.10
C SER A 111 -6.00 0.96 -7.86
N LEU A 112 -5.11 1.82 -7.36
CA LEU A 112 -5.33 2.79 -6.28
C LEU A 112 -4.99 4.21 -6.78
N ILE A 113 -5.28 4.50 -8.04
CA ILE A 113 -4.98 5.79 -8.64
C ILE A 113 -5.74 6.89 -7.88
N ASN A 114 -5.05 8.01 -7.59
CA ASN A 114 -5.59 9.12 -6.82
C ASN A 114 -6.10 8.71 -5.42
N ALA A 115 -5.66 7.60 -4.87
CA ALA A 115 -6.00 7.19 -3.51
C ALA A 115 -5.52 8.20 -2.47
N ASN A 116 -6.20 8.25 -1.33
CA ASN A 116 -5.79 8.99 -0.16
C ASN A 116 -5.68 8.04 1.03
N GLY A 117 -4.46 7.78 1.47
CA GLY A 117 -4.17 6.82 2.53
C GLY A 117 -3.43 7.44 3.71
N SER A 118 -3.89 7.14 4.92
CA SER A 118 -3.18 7.46 6.15
C SER A 118 -3.16 6.27 7.11
N ASP A 119 -1.98 6.02 7.70
CA ASP A 119 -1.78 4.90 8.60
C ASP A 119 -2.17 3.56 7.94
N VAL A 120 -1.49 3.20 6.85
CA VAL A 120 -1.80 2.00 6.07
C VAL A 120 -0.62 1.03 6.08
N LEU A 121 -0.89 -0.22 6.45
CA LEU A 121 0.08 -1.31 6.41
C LEU A 121 -0.30 -2.31 5.31
N PHE A 122 0.66 -2.61 4.44
CA PHE A 122 0.63 -3.76 3.55
C PHE A 122 1.70 -4.74 4.04
N LYS A 123 1.30 -5.93 4.44
CA LYS A 123 2.22 -6.94 4.94
C LYS A 123 2.00 -8.29 4.26
N ASP A 124 3.11 -8.91 3.84
CA ASP A 124 3.13 -10.21 3.18
C ASP A 124 2.23 -10.25 1.93
N CYS A 125 2.09 -9.11 1.21
CA CYS A 125 1.20 -8.96 0.07
C CYS A 125 1.89 -9.23 -1.25
N LYS A 126 1.14 -9.79 -2.21
CA LYS A 126 1.51 -9.86 -3.62
C LYS A 126 0.87 -8.69 -4.34
N ALA A 127 1.66 -7.69 -4.71
CA ALA A 127 1.21 -6.42 -5.24
C ALA A 127 2.02 -5.99 -6.49
N GLU A 128 2.42 -6.97 -7.30
CA GLU A 128 3.05 -6.72 -8.59
C GLU A 128 2.10 -5.90 -9.46
N PHE A 129 2.61 -4.95 -10.22
CA PHE A 129 1.83 -4.05 -11.07
C PHE A 129 0.80 -3.19 -10.29
N LEU A 130 0.99 -3.00 -8.99
CA LEU A 130 0.15 -2.09 -8.19
C LEU A 130 0.23 -0.67 -8.77
N ARG A 131 -0.91 -0.02 -8.97
CA ARG A 131 -0.99 1.31 -9.55
C ARG A 131 -1.41 2.33 -8.49
N CYS A 132 -0.49 3.22 -8.13
CA CYS A 132 -0.71 4.28 -7.13
C CYS A 132 -0.51 5.69 -7.71
N GLU A 133 -0.51 5.84 -9.04
CA GLU A 133 -0.26 7.13 -9.68
C GLU A 133 -1.14 8.24 -9.09
N GLY A 134 -0.52 9.39 -8.79
CA GLY A 134 -1.21 10.58 -8.28
C GLY A 134 -1.78 10.46 -6.86
N SER A 135 -1.57 9.34 -6.18
CA SER A 135 -2.09 9.11 -4.84
C SER A 135 -1.31 9.87 -3.75
N LYS A 136 -1.91 9.99 -2.56
CA LYS A 136 -1.32 10.65 -1.41
C LYS A 136 -1.30 9.69 -0.22
N TRP A 137 -0.10 9.41 0.28
CA TRP A 137 0.13 8.51 1.39
C TRP A 137 0.85 9.22 2.52
N THR A 138 0.29 9.10 3.71
CA THR A 138 0.90 9.58 4.94
C THR A 138 1.03 8.42 5.91
N ASN A 139 2.25 8.13 6.37
CA ASN A 139 2.53 7.01 7.26
C ASN A 139 2.09 5.67 6.66
N VAL A 140 2.60 5.33 5.47
CA VAL A 140 2.35 4.05 4.80
C VAL A 140 3.56 3.13 4.96
N ARG A 141 3.30 1.85 5.15
CA ARG A 141 4.33 0.85 5.31
C ARG A 141 4.03 -0.40 4.48
N PHE A 142 5.01 -0.82 3.70
CA PHE A 142 5.02 -2.11 3.00
C PHE A 142 6.06 -2.99 3.66
N GLU A 143 5.69 -4.20 4.08
CA GLU A 143 6.57 -5.19 4.71
C GLU A 143 6.46 -6.52 3.98
N ASN A 144 7.60 -7.09 3.58
CA ASN A 144 7.65 -8.38 2.86
C ASN A 144 6.73 -8.44 1.65
N CYS A 145 6.59 -7.36 0.89
CA CYS A 145 5.69 -7.27 -0.25
C CYS A 145 6.44 -7.47 -1.58
N LEU A 146 5.76 -8.13 -2.54
CA LEU A 146 6.18 -8.16 -3.92
C LEU A 146 5.54 -6.98 -4.64
N LEU A 147 6.36 -6.02 -5.09
CA LEU A 147 5.94 -4.77 -5.71
C LEU A 147 6.60 -4.57 -7.09
N THR A 148 7.09 -5.66 -7.69
CA THR A 148 7.72 -5.59 -9.01
C THR A 148 6.81 -4.89 -10.01
N ASP A 149 7.39 -3.95 -10.79
CA ASP A 149 6.69 -3.15 -11.80
C ASP A 149 5.52 -2.30 -11.24
N ALA A 150 5.52 -1.98 -9.95
CA ALA A 150 4.51 -1.09 -9.38
C ALA A 150 4.75 0.37 -9.78
N ASP A 151 3.66 1.12 -9.92
CA ASP A 151 3.63 2.50 -10.38
C ASP A 151 3.28 3.46 -9.24
N PHE A 152 4.27 4.23 -8.78
CA PHE A 152 4.12 5.30 -7.80
C PHE A 152 4.40 6.69 -8.41
N ARG A 153 4.28 6.84 -9.71
CA ARG A 153 4.51 8.13 -10.37
C ARG A 153 3.58 9.21 -9.83
N ARG A 154 4.11 10.43 -9.69
CA ARG A 154 3.36 11.60 -9.20
C ARG A 154 2.71 11.40 -7.83
N THR A 155 3.08 10.35 -7.12
CA THR A 155 2.59 10.04 -5.76
C THR A 155 3.24 10.96 -4.74
N THR A 156 2.50 11.33 -3.70
CA THR A 156 3.09 11.94 -2.50
C THR A 156 3.24 10.88 -1.43
N LEU A 157 4.49 10.65 -0.99
CA LEU A 157 4.85 9.70 0.05
C LEU A 157 5.46 10.48 1.24
N ASP A 158 4.69 10.67 2.30
CA ASP A 158 5.16 11.27 3.54
C ASP A 158 5.25 10.22 4.64
N ARG A 159 6.44 10.07 5.24
CA ARG A 159 6.73 9.03 6.24
C ARG A 159 6.40 7.62 5.74
N ALA A 160 6.91 7.28 4.57
CA ALA A 160 6.72 5.98 3.95
C ALA A 160 7.91 5.05 4.22
N ALA A 161 7.64 3.74 4.29
CA ALA A 161 8.67 2.72 4.40
C ALA A 161 8.33 1.49 3.56
N PHE A 162 9.34 0.97 2.86
CA PHE A 162 9.29 -0.31 2.16
C PHE A 162 10.40 -1.17 2.75
N ILE A 163 10.03 -2.20 3.49
CA ILE A 163 10.96 -3.03 4.26
C ILE A 163 10.88 -4.47 3.78
N HIS A 164 12.02 -5.03 3.40
CA HIS A 164 12.10 -6.38 2.81
C HIS A 164 11.18 -6.58 1.61
N CYS A 165 11.03 -5.53 0.78
CA CYS A 165 10.19 -5.57 -0.41
C CYS A 165 11.00 -5.86 -1.67
N ASP A 166 10.35 -6.48 -2.65
CA ASP A 166 10.85 -6.55 -4.00
C ASP A 166 10.34 -5.34 -4.79
N LEU A 167 11.21 -4.37 -5.03
CA LEU A 167 10.92 -3.10 -5.72
C LEU A 167 11.55 -3.06 -7.11
N ARG A 168 11.79 -4.20 -7.74
CA ARG A 168 12.36 -4.22 -9.09
C ARG A 168 11.44 -3.51 -10.08
N ASN A 169 12.04 -2.65 -10.89
CA ASN A 169 11.35 -1.84 -11.90
C ASN A 169 10.26 -0.91 -11.37
N VAL A 170 10.18 -0.66 -10.07
CA VAL A 170 9.21 0.28 -9.51
C VAL A 170 9.47 1.68 -10.03
N ASP A 171 8.40 2.41 -10.36
CA ASP A 171 8.48 3.74 -10.91
C ASP A 171 8.06 4.80 -9.88
N PHE A 172 9.03 5.63 -9.46
CA PHE A 172 8.80 6.78 -8.58
C PHE A 172 8.97 8.13 -9.32
N GLU A 173 8.99 8.13 -10.66
CA GLU A 173 9.18 9.37 -11.41
C GLU A 173 8.15 10.44 -10.99
N HIS A 174 8.65 11.67 -10.76
CA HIS A 174 7.84 12.81 -10.31
C HIS A 174 7.11 12.63 -8.97
N ALA A 175 7.41 11.58 -8.21
CA ALA A 175 6.86 11.42 -6.88
C ALA A 175 7.48 12.43 -5.90
N LYS A 176 6.68 12.90 -4.94
CA LYS A 176 7.14 13.75 -3.85
C LYS A 176 7.49 12.87 -2.65
N LEU A 177 8.78 12.69 -2.42
CA LEU A 177 9.31 11.84 -1.35
C LEU A 177 9.65 12.71 -0.14
N GLY A 178 8.75 12.80 0.83
CA GLY A 178 8.99 13.57 2.05
C GLY A 178 10.00 12.89 2.98
N SER A 179 9.70 11.66 3.39
CA SER A 179 10.60 10.76 4.12
C SER A 179 10.30 9.34 3.67
N LEU A 180 11.25 8.72 2.96
CA LEU A 180 11.09 7.39 2.38
C LEU A 180 12.23 6.48 2.83
N ASP A 181 11.91 5.38 3.52
CA ASP A 181 12.85 4.35 3.93
C ASP A 181 12.72 3.12 3.02
N LEU A 182 13.78 2.82 2.24
CA LEU A 182 13.83 1.68 1.31
C LEU A 182 14.79 0.58 1.76
N ARG A 183 15.39 0.70 2.94
CA ARG A 183 16.41 -0.25 3.40
C ARG A 183 15.90 -1.69 3.41
N ASP A 184 16.81 -2.60 3.16
CA ASP A 184 16.56 -4.05 3.12
C ASP A 184 15.63 -4.49 1.96
N SER A 185 15.40 -3.62 0.95
CA SER A 185 14.58 -3.92 -0.23
C SER A 185 15.40 -3.96 -1.51
N THR A 186 14.96 -4.71 -2.52
CA THR A 186 15.62 -4.81 -3.83
C THR A 186 15.18 -3.66 -4.72
N LEU A 187 16.14 -2.92 -5.33
CA LEU A 187 15.88 -1.72 -6.14
C LEU A 187 16.34 -1.85 -7.61
N ASP A 188 16.61 -3.06 -8.10
CA ASP A 188 17.10 -3.23 -9.47
C ASP A 188 16.08 -2.69 -10.48
N GLY A 189 16.51 -1.79 -11.36
CA GLY A 189 15.65 -1.15 -12.35
C GLY A 189 14.65 -0.13 -11.78
N ALA A 190 14.66 0.15 -10.48
CA ALA A 190 13.79 1.16 -9.90
C ALA A 190 14.14 2.56 -10.44
N ARG A 191 13.12 3.34 -10.79
CA ARG A 191 13.27 4.70 -11.32
C ARG A 191 13.04 5.73 -10.22
N ILE A 192 14.14 6.35 -9.79
CA ILE A 192 14.16 7.41 -8.77
C ILE A 192 15.03 8.55 -9.33
N GLU A 193 14.46 9.73 -9.46
CA GLU A 193 15.19 10.90 -9.97
C GLU A 193 16.18 11.44 -8.92
N PRO A 194 17.36 11.95 -9.30
CA PRO A 194 18.30 12.56 -8.36
C PRO A 194 17.71 13.67 -7.51
N SER A 195 16.75 14.41 -8.04
CA SER A 195 15.99 15.45 -7.34
C SER A 195 15.20 14.92 -6.13
N GLN A 196 14.91 13.61 -6.10
CA GLN A 196 14.14 12.93 -5.06
C GLN A 196 15.02 12.36 -3.93
N PHE A 197 16.36 12.38 -4.07
CA PHE A 197 17.28 11.84 -3.06
C PHE A 197 17.20 12.53 -1.68
N PRO A 198 16.93 13.85 -1.56
CA PRO A 198 16.67 14.44 -0.27
C PRO A 198 15.47 13.78 0.44
N GLY A 199 15.72 13.21 1.63
CA GLY A 199 14.70 12.49 2.41
C GLY A 199 14.67 10.98 2.20
N LEU A 200 15.42 10.46 1.21
CA LEU A 200 15.57 9.02 0.99
C LEU A 200 16.51 8.39 2.03
N THR A 201 16.14 7.25 2.56
CA THR A 201 16.98 6.41 3.42
C THR A 201 17.18 5.06 2.75
N ILE A 202 18.43 4.74 2.42
CA ILE A 202 18.85 3.51 1.73
C ILE A 202 20.06 2.90 2.43
N ASP A 203 20.34 1.64 2.17
CA ASP A 203 21.58 0.99 2.58
C ASP A 203 22.72 1.16 1.54
N PRO A 204 23.98 0.81 1.87
CA PRO A 204 25.09 0.98 0.95
C PRO A 204 24.98 0.19 -0.34
N LEU A 205 24.38 -1.01 -0.34
CA LEU A 205 24.22 -1.82 -1.55
C LEU A 205 23.19 -1.19 -2.50
N GLN A 206 22.12 -0.67 -1.95
CA GLN A 206 21.11 0.08 -2.70
C GLN A 206 21.70 1.36 -3.31
N ALA A 207 22.59 2.06 -2.59
CA ALA A 207 23.28 3.23 -3.13
C ALA A 207 24.11 2.87 -4.37
N LEU A 208 24.81 1.72 -4.35
CA LEU A 208 25.55 1.22 -5.51
C LEU A 208 24.63 0.92 -6.71
N ALA A 209 23.47 0.30 -6.45
CA ALA A 209 22.49 -0.01 -7.50
C ALA A 209 21.95 1.28 -8.15
N LEU A 210 21.60 2.29 -7.35
CA LEU A 210 21.14 3.58 -7.87
C LEU A 210 22.21 4.33 -8.67
N ILE A 211 23.46 4.35 -8.21
CA ILE A 211 24.56 5.00 -8.91
C ILE A 211 24.83 4.32 -10.26
N ARG A 212 24.76 2.99 -10.32
CA ARG A 212 24.89 2.24 -11.58
C ARG A 212 23.73 2.54 -12.54
N ALA A 213 22.50 2.64 -12.04
CA ALA A 213 21.34 3.02 -12.85
C ALA A 213 21.46 4.42 -13.46
N LEU A 214 22.22 5.32 -12.82
CA LEU A 214 22.56 6.65 -13.34
C LEU A 214 23.74 6.62 -14.35
N GLY A 215 24.25 5.45 -14.72
CA GLY A 215 25.31 5.27 -15.72
C GLY A 215 26.74 5.33 -15.15
N ALA A 216 26.94 5.39 -13.85
CA ALA A 216 28.26 5.38 -13.26
C ALA A 216 28.87 3.96 -13.21
N THR A 217 30.17 3.85 -13.48
CA THR A 217 30.95 2.62 -13.27
C THR A 217 31.44 2.60 -11.83
N VAL A 218 31.06 1.58 -11.07
CA VAL A 218 31.54 1.37 -9.71
C VAL A 218 32.59 0.26 -9.74
N VAL A 219 33.82 0.58 -9.35
CA VAL A 219 35.00 -0.28 -9.25
C VAL A 219 35.30 -0.64 -7.79
#